data_404c94699443f0a0bf059137fa81392b
#
_entry.id   404c94699443f0a0bf059137fa81392b
#
_cell.length_a   1.000
_cell.length_b   1.000
_cell.length_c   1.000
_cell.angle_alpha   90.00
_cell.angle_beta   90.00
_cell.angle_gamma   90.00
#
_symmetry.space_group_name_H-M   'P 1'
#
loop_
_entity.id
_entity.type
_entity.pdbx_description
1 polymer ?
#
loop_
_entity_poly.entity_id
_entity_poly.type
_entity_poly.pdbx_seq_one_letter_code
_entity_poly.pdbx_strand_id
1 'polypeptide(L)'
;MKAQVLYEIGNLQYSDIKMPDIKEDEALVKVSACGICGSDIPRVFKTGAHKMPLVPGHEMAGVVERCESRPDLVGKRVGIFPLIPCKKCPQCLARNYEMCENYDYLGSRSDGGYAEYVKALVWNLLPIPDEVENDDAAMLEPMCVAVHALRLMNLIRVDGNTDCDGDAVFGSCDDIKYKNIAICGLGTIGLLVALFLKDAGYQNVFCIGNKDIQRKKLLDMGYESGQIIDIRDVDAVAELQKRTGGRGADVYFECIGRSENYEQAVSCAAPFGQIMLVGNPASDMSLSREIYWKILRNQLTLRGTWNSSFYGIDGKGDDWRYALDRLVVWSKLRAEGKSIMLPHDLITHRFSLKDMNLGLDIMRNKSEEYVKVMVES
;
A
#
# COMPACT_ATOMS: atom_id res chain seq x y z
N MET A 1 9.30 -27.69 -4.78
CA MET A 1 9.08 -26.39 -5.39
C MET A 1 10.25 -25.47 -5.14
N LYS A 2 10.46 -24.49 -6.01
CA LYS A 2 11.47 -23.44 -5.82
C LYS A 2 10.93 -22.33 -4.96
N ALA A 3 11.81 -21.74 -4.11
CA ALA A 3 11.50 -20.59 -3.27
C ALA A 3 12.76 -19.80 -2.90
N GLN A 4 12.60 -18.54 -2.56
CA GLN A 4 13.62 -17.73 -1.88
C GLN A 4 13.44 -17.92 -0.38
N VAL A 5 14.40 -18.54 0.27
CA VAL A 5 14.35 -18.88 1.71
C VAL A 5 15.32 -18.01 2.49
N LEU A 6 14.82 -17.25 3.44
CA LEU A 6 15.61 -16.50 4.41
C LEU A 6 16.01 -17.45 5.55
N TYR A 7 17.24 -17.96 5.52
CA TYR A 7 17.78 -18.86 6.55
C TYR A 7 18.24 -18.10 7.80
N GLU A 8 18.84 -16.95 7.60
CA GLU A 8 19.32 -16.03 8.64
C GLU A 8 19.44 -14.62 8.05
N ILE A 9 19.69 -13.61 8.87
CA ILE A 9 19.85 -12.23 8.42
C ILE A 9 20.96 -12.12 7.37
N GLY A 10 20.62 -11.60 6.20
CA GLY A 10 21.52 -11.45 5.07
C GLY A 10 21.72 -12.71 4.22
N ASN A 11 21.12 -13.83 4.60
CA ASN A 11 21.26 -15.11 3.90
C ASN A 11 19.91 -15.55 3.29
N LEU A 12 19.54 -14.94 2.18
CA LEU A 12 18.38 -15.30 1.36
C LEU A 12 18.85 -16.15 0.17
N GLN A 13 18.35 -17.38 0.05
CA GLN A 13 18.79 -18.35 -0.97
C GLN A 13 17.64 -18.89 -1.79
N TYR A 14 17.87 -19.00 -3.12
CA TYR A 14 16.99 -19.72 -4.03
C TYR A 14 17.17 -21.23 -3.82
N SER A 15 16.18 -21.88 -3.24
CA SER A 15 16.28 -23.25 -2.73
C SER A 15 15.14 -24.13 -3.22
N ASP A 16 15.40 -25.45 -3.27
CA ASP A 16 14.36 -26.47 -3.37
C ASP A 16 13.79 -26.75 -1.98
N ILE A 17 12.48 -26.58 -1.82
CA ILE A 17 11.77 -26.88 -0.58
C ILE A 17 10.59 -27.81 -0.85
N LYS A 18 10.08 -28.45 0.19
CA LYS A 18 8.89 -29.29 0.10
C LYS A 18 7.68 -28.44 -0.31
N MET A 19 6.82 -28.97 -1.17
CA MET A 19 5.49 -28.40 -1.46
C MET A 19 4.69 -28.31 -0.16
N PRO A 20 4.00 -27.18 0.14
CA PRO A 20 3.18 -27.06 1.33
C PRO A 20 2.06 -28.12 1.36
N ASP A 21 1.92 -28.79 2.49
CA ASP A 21 0.72 -29.58 2.76
C ASP A 21 -0.41 -28.62 3.19
N ILE A 22 -1.57 -28.74 2.56
CA ILE A 22 -2.74 -27.90 2.86
C ILE A 22 -3.75 -28.67 3.72
N LYS A 23 -4.44 -27.94 4.60
CA LYS A 23 -5.58 -28.42 5.37
C LYS A 23 -6.88 -28.15 4.62
N GLU A 24 -7.99 -28.63 5.14
CA GLU A 24 -9.33 -28.48 4.53
C GLU A 24 -9.72 -27.02 4.28
N ASP A 25 -9.37 -26.11 5.22
CA ASP A 25 -9.67 -24.69 5.15
C ASP A 25 -8.58 -23.85 4.42
N GLU A 26 -7.58 -24.51 3.84
CA GLU A 26 -6.47 -23.91 3.11
C GLU A 26 -6.55 -24.19 1.61
N ALA A 27 -6.01 -23.31 0.81
CA ALA A 27 -5.77 -23.47 -0.61
C ALA A 27 -4.28 -23.47 -0.92
N LEU A 28 -3.87 -24.25 -1.90
CA LEU A 28 -2.57 -24.15 -2.55
C LEU A 28 -2.71 -23.22 -3.74
N VAL A 29 -1.98 -22.12 -3.73
CA VAL A 29 -2.01 -21.13 -4.80
C VAL A 29 -0.68 -21.15 -5.52
N LYS A 30 -0.69 -21.34 -6.84
CA LYS A 30 0.46 -21.14 -7.72
C LYS A 30 0.66 -19.64 -7.87
N VAL A 31 1.77 -19.11 -7.36
CA VAL A 31 2.07 -17.69 -7.41
C VAL A 31 2.35 -17.28 -8.84
N SER A 32 1.73 -16.21 -9.32
CA SER A 32 2.00 -15.61 -10.63
C SER A 32 2.92 -14.41 -10.53
N ALA A 33 2.72 -13.57 -9.51
CA ALA A 33 3.52 -12.40 -9.25
C ALA A 33 3.52 -12.07 -7.76
N CYS A 34 4.64 -11.53 -7.27
CA CYS A 34 4.77 -11.05 -5.90
C CYS A 34 5.63 -9.77 -5.87
N GLY A 35 5.08 -8.67 -5.34
CA GLY A 35 5.79 -7.41 -5.20
C GLY A 35 6.84 -7.45 -4.09
N ILE A 36 7.95 -6.72 -4.27
CA ILE A 36 8.91 -6.47 -3.20
C ILE A 36 8.51 -5.19 -2.47
N CYS A 37 8.24 -5.34 -1.17
CA CYS A 37 7.93 -4.22 -0.27
C CYS A 37 9.20 -3.61 0.32
N GLY A 38 9.15 -2.31 0.62
CA GLY A 38 10.24 -1.65 1.36
C GLY A 38 10.54 -2.30 2.72
N SER A 39 9.55 -2.94 3.36
CA SER A 39 9.71 -3.67 4.62
C SER A 39 10.50 -4.98 4.49
N ASP A 40 10.64 -5.53 3.29
CA ASP A 40 11.45 -6.73 3.08
C ASP A 40 12.95 -6.44 3.20
N ILE A 41 13.38 -5.20 2.90
CA ILE A 41 14.79 -4.81 3.01
C ILE A 41 15.32 -4.95 4.44
N PRO A 42 14.73 -4.30 5.48
CA PRO A 42 15.18 -4.54 6.85
C PRO A 42 14.95 -5.99 7.30
N ARG A 43 13.90 -6.67 6.87
CA ARG A 43 13.64 -8.08 7.20
C ARG A 43 14.74 -8.99 6.70
N VAL A 44 15.17 -8.83 5.47
CA VAL A 44 16.22 -9.66 4.89
C VAL A 44 17.60 -9.30 5.46
N PHE A 45 17.93 -8.00 5.62
CA PHE A 45 19.30 -7.56 5.81
C PHE A 45 19.64 -7.03 7.22
N LYS A 46 18.65 -6.78 8.11
CA LYS A 46 18.90 -6.11 9.40
C LYS A 46 18.23 -6.77 10.59
N THR A 47 16.91 -6.99 10.53
CA THR A 47 16.12 -7.39 11.70
C THR A 47 15.75 -8.87 11.72
N GLY A 48 15.79 -9.52 10.55
CA GLY A 48 15.29 -10.88 10.40
C GLY A 48 13.76 -10.95 10.33
N ALA A 49 13.25 -12.15 10.17
CA ALA A 49 11.84 -12.48 10.30
C ALA A 49 11.53 -12.95 11.73
N HIS A 50 10.24 -13.02 12.10
CA HIS A 50 9.81 -13.52 13.43
C HIS A 50 10.23 -14.95 13.70
N LYS A 51 10.39 -15.74 12.65
CA LYS A 51 11.03 -17.08 12.67
C LYS A 51 11.89 -17.24 11.42
N MET A 52 12.93 -18.03 11.48
CA MET A 52 13.76 -18.45 10.35
C MET A 52 14.07 -19.94 10.47
N PRO A 53 14.12 -20.72 9.38
CA PRO A 53 13.96 -20.25 8.00
C PRO A 53 12.51 -19.84 7.67
N LEU A 54 12.37 -18.91 6.69
CA LEU A 54 11.08 -18.38 6.22
C LEU A 54 11.16 -18.06 4.73
N VAL A 55 10.07 -18.28 4.00
CA VAL A 55 9.87 -17.70 2.66
C VAL A 55 9.20 -16.32 2.81
N PRO A 56 9.87 -15.19 2.48
CA PRO A 56 9.25 -13.87 2.56
C PRO A 56 8.25 -13.61 1.41
N GLY A 57 7.78 -12.35 1.29
CA GLY A 57 6.86 -11.89 0.23
C GLY A 57 5.40 -11.91 0.67
N HIS A 58 4.76 -10.73 0.66
CA HIS A 58 3.40 -10.54 1.17
C HIS A 58 2.47 -9.80 0.20
N GLU A 59 2.97 -9.35 -0.95
CA GLU A 59 2.20 -8.65 -1.98
C GLU A 59 2.01 -9.59 -3.18
N MET A 60 1.12 -10.58 -3.08
CA MET A 60 1.08 -11.70 -4.02
C MET A 60 -0.29 -11.96 -4.61
N ALA A 61 -0.28 -12.44 -5.86
CA ALA A 61 -1.43 -12.98 -6.55
C ALA A 61 -1.04 -14.26 -7.30
N GLY A 62 -2.02 -15.09 -7.59
CA GLY A 62 -1.78 -16.34 -8.30
C GLY A 62 -3.06 -17.07 -8.69
N VAL A 63 -2.92 -18.35 -9.02
CA VAL A 63 -4.02 -19.24 -9.44
C VAL A 63 -4.18 -20.34 -8.40
N VAL A 64 -5.40 -20.60 -7.96
CA VAL A 64 -5.69 -21.69 -7.03
C VAL A 64 -5.47 -23.01 -7.73
N GLU A 65 -4.48 -23.78 -7.28
CA GLU A 65 -4.14 -25.11 -7.81
C GLU A 65 -4.95 -26.20 -7.13
N ARG A 66 -5.16 -26.10 -5.81
CA ARG A 66 -5.91 -27.06 -5.01
C ARG A 66 -6.62 -26.39 -3.83
N CYS A 67 -7.88 -26.77 -3.62
CA CYS A 67 -8.69 -26.32 -2.48
C CYS A 67 -9.80 -27.34 -2.24
N GLU A 68 -9.81 -28.00 -1.08
CA GLU A 68 -10.78 -29.07 -0.80
C GLU A 68 -12.14 -28.52 -0.37
N SER A 69 -12.17 -27.51 0.49
CA SER A 69 -13.42 -26.89 0.98
C SER A 69 -14.14 -26.02 -0.05
N ARG A 70 -13.42 -25.53 -1.07
CA ARG A 70 -13.96 -24.65 -2.12
C ARG A 70 -13.42 -25.08 -3.50
N PRO A 71 -13.87 -26.25 -4.04
CA PRO A 71 -13.43 -26.74 -5.34
C PRO A 71 -13.74 -25.76 -6.49
N ASP A 72 -14.74 -24.90 -6.32
CA ASP A 72 -15.14 -23.86 -7.27
C ASP A 72 -14.05 -22.79 -7.47
N LEU A 73 -13.11 -22.68 -6.55
CA LEU A 73 -11.96 -21.76 -6.65
C LEU A 73 -10.79 -22.34 -7.48
N VAL A 74 -10.74 -23.65 -7.68
CA VAL A 74 -9.65 -24.28 -8.47
C VAL A 74 -9.63 -23.73 -9.88
N GLY A 75 -8.45 -23.29 -10.33
CA GLY A 75 -8.25 -22.60 -11.60
C GLY A 75 -8.62 -21.11 -11.58
N LYS A 76 -9.18 -20.58 -10.50
CA LYS A 76 -9.47 -19.14 -10.38
C LYS A 76 -8.23 -18.35 -9.97
N ARG A 77 -8.10 -17.15 -10.52
CA ARG A 77 -7.10 -16.17 -10.10
C ARG A 77 -7.53 -15.52 -8.80
N VAL A 78 -6.59 -15.31 -7.89
CA VAL A 78 -6.83 -14.73 -6.57
C VAL A 78 -5.72 -13.76 -6.19
N GLY A 79 -6.09 -12.65 -5.55
CA GLY A 79 -5.22 -11.88 -4.67
C GLY A 79 -5.24 -12.48 -3.27
N ILE A 80 -4.16 -12.36 -2.52
CA ILE A 80 -4.04 -12.98 -1.20
C ILE A 80 -3.83 -11.89 -0.14
N PHE A 81 -4.82 -11.73 0.75
CA PHE A 81 -4.68 -10.88 1.92
C PHE A 81 -3.68 -11.52 2.90
N PRO A 82 -2.54 -10.88 3.22
CA PRO A 82 -1.45 -11.57 3.92
C PRO A 82 -1.70 -11.72 5.42
N LEU A 83 -2.51 -10.86 6.07
CA LEU A 83 -2.79 -10.93 7.50
C LEU A 83 -3.81 -12.03 7.80
N ILE A 84 -3.47 -12.90 8.75
CA ILE A 84 -4.34 -13.99 9.22
C ILE A 84 -4.81 -13.64 10.64
N PRO A 85 -6.07 -13.16 10.82
CA PRO A 85 -6.56 -12.74 12.12
C PRO A 85 -6.86 -13.94 13.03
N CYS A 86 -6.69 -13.76 14.34
CA CYS A 86 -7.00 -14.82 15.31
C CYS A 86 -8.49 -15.07 15.51
N LYS A 87 -9.36 -14.19 15.03
CA LYS A 87 -10.85 -14.23 15.08
C LYS A 87 -11.47 -14.29 16.48
N LYS A 88 -10.69 -14.09 17.55
CA LYS A 88 -11.17 -14.23 18.95
C LYS A 88 -10.79 -13.07 19.88
N CYS A 89 -9.84 -12.21 19.50
CA CYS A 89 -9.53 -11.02 20.31
C CYS A 89 -10.61 -9.93 20.15
N PRO A 90 -10.68 -8.93 21.03
CA PRO A 90 -11.67 -7.87 20.96
C PRO A 90 -11.74 -7.16 19.60
N GLN A 91 -10.58 -6.91 18.98
CA GLN A 91 -10.51 -6.27 17.68
C GLN A 91 -11.12 -7.15 16.57
N CYS A 92 -10.82 -8.44 16.59
CA CYS A 92 -11.42 -9.38 15.62
C CYS A 92 -12.94 -9.51 15.81
N LEU A 93 -13.43 -9.50 17.06
CA LEU A 93 -14.87 -9.54 17.35
C LEU A 93 -15.59 -8.27 16.89
N ALA A 94 -14.89 -7.13 16.92
CA ALA A 94 -15.34 -5.85 16.35
C ALA A 94 -15.12 -5.75 14.82
N ARG A 95 -14.59 -6.81 14.16
CA ARG A 95 -14.24 -6.87 12.74
C ARG A 95 -13.10 -5.93 12.30
N ASN A 96 -12.33 -5.41 13.22
CA ASN A 96 -11.10 -4.66 12.96
C ASN A 96 -9.93 -5.66 12.83
N TYR A 97 -9.96 -6.50 11.78
CA TYR A 97 -9.02 -7.61 11.62
C TYR A 97 -7.57 -7.12 11.44
N GLU A 98 -7.37 -5.97 10.82
CA GLU A 98 -6.07 -5.31 10.66
C GLU A 98 -5.42 -4.96 12.00
N MET A 99 -6.23 -4.80 13.06
CA MET A 99 -5.81 -4.51 14.44
C MET A 99 -5.77 -5.75 15.33
N CYS A 100 -5.75 -6.96 14.75
CA CYS A 100 -5.72 -8.20 15.50
C CYS A 100 -4.49 -8.29 16.42
N GLU A 101 -4.72 -8.54 17.71
CA GLU A 101 -3.64 -8.62 18.73
C GLU A 101 -2.73 -9.84 18.55
N ASN A 102 -3.23 -10.92 17.92
CA ASN A 102 -2.54 -12.19 17.78
C ASN A 102 -2.63 -12.70 16.33
N TYR A 103 -2.28 -11.83 15.38
CA TYR A 103 -2.29 -12.21 13.96
C TYR A 103 -1.08 -13.04 13.56
N ASP A 104 -1.26 -13.87 12.54
CA ASP A 104 -0.18 -14.38 11.70
C ASP A 104 -0.11 -13.57 10.41
N TYR A 105 0.99 -13.66 9.66
CA TYR A 105 1.20 -12.82 8.48
C TYR A 105 2.08 -13.56 7.46
N LEU A 106 1.52 -13.83 6.31
CA LEU A 106 2.25 -14.45 5.20
C LEU A 106 3.44 -13.57 4.77
N GLY A 107 4.60 -14.18 4.61
CA GLY A 107 5.83 -13.50 4.21
C GLY A 107 6.59 -12.80 5.35
N SER A 108 6.09 -12.86 6.60
CA SER A 108 6.83 -12.33 7.75
C SER A 108 6.77 -13.18 9.02
N ARG A 109 5.69 -13.92 9.24
CA ARG A 109 5.47 -14.86 10.35
C ARG A 109 5.26 -16.28 9.85
N SER A 110 4.63 -16.43 8.71
CA SER A 110 4.43 -17.66 7.94
C SER A 110 4.99 -17.49 6.53
N ASP A 111 5.26 -18.59 5.83
CA ASP A 111 5.79 -18.57 4.47
C ASP A 111 4.87 -17.80 3.51
N GLY A 112 5.48 -17.00 2.64
CA GLY A 112 4.82 -16.08 1.74
C GLY A 112 5.07 -16.38 0.26
N GLY A 113 4.98 -15.33 -0.56
CA GLY A 113 4.86 -15.41 -2.02
C GLY A 113 6.16 -15.45 -2.81
N TYR A 114 7.35 -15.38 -2.19
CA TYR A 114 8.60 -15.58 -2.96
C TYR A 114 8.88 -17.06 -3.18
N ALA A 115 7.92 -17.75 -3.76
CA ALA A 115 7.93 -19.18 -4.09
C ALA A 115 7.01 -19.46 -5.28
N GLU A 116 7.19 -20.63 -5.92
CA GLU A 116 6.28 -21.09 -6.96
C GLU A 116 4.85 -21.32 -6.42
N TYR A 117 4.73 -21.71 -5.15
CA TYR A 117 3.45 -21.96 -4.49
C TYR A 117 3.43 -21.43 -3.08
N VAL A 118 2.28 -20.93 -2.67
CA VAL A 118 1.98 -20.54 -1.30
C VAL A 118 0.70 -21.20 -0.84
N LYS A 119 0.62 -21.55 0.44
CA LYS A 119 -0.64 -21.94 1.06
C LYS A 119 -1.26 -20.74 1.77
N ALA A 120 -2.55 -20.56 1.60
CA ALA A 120 -3.32 -19.51 2.26
C ALA A 120 -4.64 -20.07 2.77
N LEU A 121 -5.17 -19.52 3.86
CA LEU A 121 -6.55 -19.85 4.24
C LEU A 121 -7.51 -19.39 3.15
N VAL A 122 -8.56 -20.16 2.90
CA VAL A 122 -9.63 -19.78 1.96
C VAL A 122 -10.21 -18.41 2.32
N TRP A 123 -10.30 -18.10 3.61
CA TRP A 123 -10.74 -16.79 4.09
C TRP A 123 -9.90 -15.62 3.57
N ASN A 124 -8.59 -15.84 3.33
CA ASN A 124 -7.64 -14.82 2.89
C ASN A 124 -7.63 -14.59 1.37
N LEU A 125 -8.44 -15.32 0.60
CA LEU A 125 -8.46 -15.21 -0.84
C LEU A 125 -9.48 -14.17 -1.31
N LEU A 126 -9.11 -13.40 -2.33
CA LEU A 126 -10.00 -12.52 -3.08
C LEU A 126 -9.98 -12.95 -4.54
N PRO A 127 -11.07 -13.54 -5.08
CA PRO A 127 -11.16 -13.88 -6.50
C PRO A 127 -11.02 -12.66 -7.39
N ILE A 128 -10.22 -12.79 -8.45
CA ILE A 128 -9.88 -11.71 -9.39
C ILE A 128 -10.64 -11.91 -10.71
N PRO A 129 -11.43 -10.91 -11.18
CA PRO A 129 -12.11 -10.97 -12.46
C PRO A 129 -11.11 -10.96 -13.64
N ASP A 130 -11.59 -11.42 -14.81
CA ASP A 130 -10.76 -11.60 -16.00
C ASP A 130 -10.21 -10.28 -16.57
N GLU A 131 -10.86 -9.15 -16.30
CA GLU A 131 -10.43 -7.82 -16.74
C GLU A 131 -9.17 -7.32 -16.02
N VAL A 132 -8.79 -7.88 -14.87
CA VAL A 132 -7.64 -7.47 -14.06
C VAL A 132 -6.45 -8.35 -14.34
N GLU A 133 -5.30 -7.78 -14.65
CA GLU A 133 -4.06 -8.52 -14.90
C GLU A 133 -3.43 -9.06 -13.59
N ASN A 134 -2.55 -10.07 -13.70
CA ASN A 134 -1.91 -10.67 -12.52
C ASN A 134 -1.04 -9.68 -11.74
N ASP A 135 -0.37 -8.78 -12.44
CA ASP A 135 0.48 -7.76 -11.82
C ASP A 135 -0.34 -6.76 -11.00
N ASP A 136 -1.49 -6.33 -11.53
CA ASP A 136 -2.42 -5.47 -10.80
C ASP A 136 -3.03 -6.21 -9.61
N ALA A 137 -3.30 -7.51 -9.74
CA ALA A 137 -3.76 -8.34 -8.64
C ALA A 137 -2.70 -8.46 -7.53
N ALA A 138 -1.41 -8.55 -7.87
CA ALA A 138 -0.31 -8.53 -6.89
C ALA A 138 -0.12 -7.13 -6.25
N MET A 139 -0.54 -6.06 -6.93
CA MET A 139 -0.53 -4.70 -6.39
C MET A 139 -1.70 -4.41 -5.43
N LEU A 140 -2.68 -5.32 -5.27
CA LEU A 140 -3.82 -5.10 -4.37
C LEU A 140 -3.39 -4.84 -2.93
N GLU A 141 -2.39 -5.55 -2.43
CA GLU A 141 -1.93 -5.34 -1.05
C GLU A 141 -1.50 -3.89 -0.82
N PRO A 142 -0.51 -3.32 -1.55
CA PRO A 142 -0.11 -1.93 -1.36
C PRO A 142 -1.21 -0.92 -1.76
N MET A 143 -2.09 -1.24 -2.72
CA MET A 143 -3.26 -0.42 -3.05
C MET A 143 -4.18 -0.28 -1.84
N CYS A 144 -4.44 -1.39 -1.15
CA CYS A 144 -5.33 -1.40 0.00
C CYS A 144 -4.75 -0.63 1.19
N VAL A 145 -3.43 -0.56 1.35
CA VAL A 145 -2.79 0.35 2.33
C VAL A 145 -3.11 1.81 2.00
N ALA A 146 -3.02 2.20 0.73
CA ALA A 146 -3.38 3.57 0.29
C ALA A 146 -4.88 3.84 0.48
N VAL A 147 -5.76 2.91 0.10
CA VAL A 147 -7.22 3.00 0.29
C VAL A 147 -7.55 3.15 1.78
N HIS A 148 -6.93 2.33 2.64
CA HIS A 148 -7.14 2.40 4.09
C HIS A 148 -6.76 3.77 4.67
N ALA A 149 -5.61 4.31 4.29
CA ALA A 149 -5.17 5.64 4.70
C ALA A 149 -6.15 6.73 4.25
N LEU A 150 -6.64 6.67 3.01
CA LEU A 150 -7.62 7.63 2.47
C LEU A 150 -8.98 7.52 3.18
N ARG A 151 -9.45 6.30 3.45
CA ARG A 151 -10.71 6.06 4.19
C ARG A 151 -10.62 6.58 5.62
N LEU A 152 -9.51 6.33 6.31
CA LEU A 152 -9.29 6.85 7.66
C LEU A 152 -9.29 8.39 7.73
N MET A 153 -9.00 9.08 6.62
CA MET A 153 -9.06 10.55 6.50
C MET A 153 -10.40 11.05 5.93
N ASN A 154 -11.38 10.16 5.75
CA ASN A 154 -12.69 10.45 5.17
C ASN A 154 -12.61 11.10 3.77
N LEU A 155 -11.58 10.74 2.97
CA LEU A 155 -11.41 11.21 1.60
C LEU A 155 -12.08 10.30 0.58
N ILE A 156 -12.30 9.04 0.91
CA ILE A 156 -13.06 8.07 0.11
C ILE A 156 -13.99 7.26 1.01
N ARG A 157 -15.05 6.69 0.44
CA ARG A 157 -15.99 5.77 1.11
C ARG A 157 -15.90 4.40 0.46
N VAL A 158 -15.87 3.37 1.29
CA VAL A 158 -15.65 1.98 0.86
C VAL A 158 -16.96 1.17 0.82
N ASP A 159 -17.98 1.63 1.49
CA ASP A 159 -19.25 0.91 1.73
C ASP A 159 -20.34 1.12 0.68
N GLY A 160 -20.03 1.79 -0.44
CA GLY A 160 -20.97 2.00 -1.56
C GLY A 160 -22.14 2.95 -1.22
N ASN A 161 -22.21 3.48 -0.01
CA ASN A 161 -23.23 4.43 0.40
C ASN A 161 -22.81 5.84 -0.07
N THR A 162 -23.45 6.33 -1.11
CA THR A 162 -23.20 7.66 -1.69
C THR A 162 -23.85 8.78 -0.90
N ASP A 163 -24.64 8.45 0.14
CA ASP A 163 -25.37 9.45 0.91
C ASP A 163 -24.42 10.11 1.92
N CYS A 164 -24.30 11.42 1.80
CA CYS A 164 -23.50 12.30 2.66
C CYS A 164 -24.09 12.50 4.07
N ASP A 165 -25.03 11.64 4.49
CA ASP A 165 -25.78 11.75 5.73
C ASP A 165 -25.11 10.98 6.89
N GLY A 166 -24.02 11.52 7.38
CA GLY A 166 -23.39 11.01 8.60
C GLY A 166 -22.29 11.97 9.04
N ASP A 167 -22.58 12.79 10.02
CA ASP A 167 -21.67 13.67 10.79
C ASP A 167 -20.46 14.21 9.99
N ALA A 168 -20.75 14.90 8.88
CA ALA A 168 -19.77 15.72 8.20
C ALA A 168 -19.48 16.94 9.09
N VAL A 169 -18.46 16.82 9.92
CA VAL A 169 -17.91 17.96 10.68
C VAL A 169 -17.37 19.04 9.74
N PHE A 170 -17.33 18.82 8.43
CA PHE A 170 -16.80 19.74 7.43
C PHE A 170 -17.61 19.65 6.11
N GLY A 171 -18.42 20.66 5.82
CA GLY A 171 -18.92 21.07 4.52
C GLY A 171 -19.69 20.05 3.65
N SER A 172 -20.31 20.52 2.60
CA SER A 172 -21.00 19.71 1.59
C SER A 172 -19.99 18.79 0.84
N CYS A 173 -20.48 17.72 0.23
CA CYS A 173 -19.68 16.75 -0.54
C CYS A 173 -18.81 17.41 -1.63
N ASP A 174 -19.25 18.56 -2.16
CA ASP A 174 -18.50 19.33 -3.16
C ASP A 174 -17.32 20.10 -2.55
N ASP A 175 -17.43 20.60 -1.32
CA ASP A 175 -16.34 21.33 -0.64
C ASP A 175 -15.14 20.45 -0.32
N ILE A 176 -15.34 19.13 -0.17
CA ILE A 176 -14.27 18.18 0.14
C ILE A 176 -13.25 18.09 -1.01
N LYS A 177 -13.69 18.18 -2.26
CA LYS A 177 -12.82 18.07 -3.45
C LYS A 177 -11.82 19.20 -3.61
N TYR A 178 -12.07 20.34 -2.95
CA TYR A 178 -11.19 21.52 -2.99
C TYR A 178 -10.25 21.61 -1.79
N LYS A 179 -10.23 20.62 -0.90
CA LYS A 179 -9.22 20.57 0.17
C LYS A 179 -7.82 20.55 -0.41
N ASN A 180 -6.92 21.28 0.22
CA ASN A 180 -5.50 21.21 -0.07
C ASN A 180 -4.94 19.93 0.54
N ILE A 181 -4.54 19.00 -0.30
CA ILE A 181 -3.97 17.71 0.11
C ILE A 181 -2.51 17.66 -0.30
N ALA A 182 -1.61 17.33 0.62
CA ALA A 182 -0.20 17.13 0.33
C ALA A 182 0.19 15.68 0.54
N ILE A 183 1.05 15.16 -0.34
CA ILE A 183 1.63 13.82 -0.25
C ILE A 183 3.14 13.96 -0.26
N CYS A 184 3.82 13.56 0.80
CA CYS A 184 5.28 13.55 0.90
C CYS A 184 5.82 12.14 0.94
N GLY A 185 6.77 11.85 0.03
CA GLY A 185 7.28 10.50 -0.17
C GLY A 185 6.54 9.76 -1.27
N LEU A 186 7.01 9.96 -2.50
CA LEU A 186 6.40 9.44 -3.73
C LEU A 186 6.96 8.05 -4.11
N GLY A 187 7.12 7.17 -3.12
CA GLY A 187 7.31 5.73 -3.34
C GLY A 187 6.00 5.07 -3.78
N THR A 188 5.96 3.74 -3.77
CA THR A 188 4.78 2.97 -4.20
C THR A 188 3.50 3.46 -3.52
N ILE A 189 3.49 3.58 -2.18
CA ILE A 189 2.27 3.96 -1.44
C ILE A 189 1.87 5.42 -1.74
N GLY A 190 2.81 6.38 -1.72
CA GLY A 190 2.49 7.78 -2.03
C GLY A 190 1.95 7.98 -3.44
N LEU A 191 2.47 7.26 -4.43
CA LEU A 191 1.95 7.29 -5.80
C LEU A 191 0.58 6.60 -5.92
N LEU A 192 0.32 5.53 -5.14
CA LEU A 192 -1.01 4.92 -5.08
C LEU A 192 -2.03 5.84 -4.40
N VAL A 193 -1.64 6.56 -3.32
CA VAL A 193 -2.49 7.61 -2.72
C VAL A 193 -2.82 8.68 -3.77
N ALA A 194 -1.82 9.14 -4.54
CA ALA A 194 -2.04 10.11 -5.62
C ALA A 194 -2.99 9.55 -6.68
N LEU A 195 -2.84 8.30 -7.11
CA LEU A 195 -3.70 7.65 -8.10
C LEU A 195 -5.17 7.63 -7.64
N PHE A 196 -5.45 7.21 -6.41
CA PHE A 196 -6.80 7.18 -5.87
C PHE A 196 -7.40 8.58 -5.65
N LEU A 197 -6.60 9.58 -5.24
CA LEU A 197 -7.07 10.96 -5.13
C LEU A 197 -7.42 11.55 -6.49
N LYS A 198 -6.64 11.25 -7.52
CA LYS A 198 -6.93 11.67 -8.90
C LYS A 198 -8.23 11.03 -9.40
N ASP A 199 -8.40 9.73 -9.18
CA ASP A 199 -9.62 8.99 -9.53
C ASP A 199 -10.86 9.52 -8.79
N ALA A 200 -10.72 9.86 -7.52
CA ALA A 200 -11.78 10.47 -6.72
C ALA A 200 -12.09 11.93 -7.09
N GLY A 201 -11.31 12.54 -8.00
CA GLY A 201 -11.57 13.87 -8.55
C GLY A 201 -11.08 15.03 -7.68
N TYR A 202 -10.14 14.81 -6.77
CA TYR A 202 -9.53 15.89 -5.99
C TYR A 202 -8.67 16.79 -6.87
N GLN A 203 -8.85 18.11 -6.73
CA GLN A 203 -8.22 19.11 -7.58
C GLN A 203 -6.91 19.65 -6.98
N ASN A 204 -6.90 19.96 -5.70
CA ASN A 204 -5.78 20.61 -5.01
C ASN A 204 -4.89 19.56 -4.33
N VAL A 205 -4.25 18.69 -5.11
CA VAL A 205 -3.32 17.69 -4.59
C VAL A 205 -1.90 18.10 -4.94
N PHE A 206 -1.03 18.21 -3.93
CA PHE A 206 0.37 18.62 -4.04
C PHE A 206 1.28 17.45 -3.69
N CYS A 207 2.09 17.02 -4.66
CA CYS A 207 2.95 15.86 -4.54
C CYS A 207 4.40 16.30 -4.32
N ILE A 208 4.98 15.95 -3.16
CA ILE A 208 6.32 16.40 -2.71
C ILE A 208 7.31 15.24 -2.86
N GLY A 209 8.34 15.42 -3.70
CA GLY A 209 9.35 14.40 -3.96
C GLY A 209 10.63 14.96 -4.55
N ASN A 210 11.57 14.06 -4.90
CA ASN A 210 12.90 14.45 -5.37
C ASN A 210 13.48 13.53 -6.45
N LYS A 211 12.64 12.73 -7.14
CA LYS A 211 13.11 11.81 -8.18
C LYS A 211 12.38 12.04 -9.50
N ASP A 212 13.12 11.98 -10.59
CA ASP A 212 12.57 12.20 -11.92
C ASP A 212 11.56 11.10 -12.31
N ILE A 213 11.83 9.86 -11.95
CA ILE A 213 10.90 8.75 -12.18
C ILE A 213 9.53 8.96 -11.48
N GLN A 214 9.54 9.50 -10.25
CA GLN A 214 8.31 9.79 -9.49
C GLN A 214 7.52 10.93 -10.16
N ARG A 215 8.23 12.00 -10.55
CA ARG A 215 7.64 13.12 -11.30
C ARG A 215 7.02 12.65 -12.60
N LYS A 216 7.73 11.80 -13.36
CA LYS A 216 7.20 11.24 -14.61
C LYS A 216 5.91 10.47 -14.38
N LYS A 217 5.85 9.59 -13.35
CA LYS A 217 4.64 8.82 -13.02
C LYS A 217 3.45 9.73 -12.66
N LEU A 218 3.67 10.83 -11.95
CA LEU A 218 2.62 11.80 -11.66
C LEU A 218 2.09 12.50 -12.92
N LEU A 219 2.98 12.89 -13.83
CA LEU A 219 2.58 13.48 -15.11
C LEU A 219 1.79 12.48 -15.96
N ASP A 220 2.23 11.22 -15.99
CA ASP A 220 1.53 10.13 -16.67
C ASP A 220 0.14 9.85 -16.04
N MET A 221 -0.05 10.10 -14.73
CA MET A 221 -1.37 10.09 -14.04
C MET A 221 -2.25 11.31 -14.37
N GLY A 222 -1.71 12.31 -15.09
CA GLY A 222 -2.41 13.54 -15.41
C GLY A 222 -2.35 14.61 -14.31
N TYR A 223 -1.37 14.57 -13.42
CA TYR A 223 -1.02 15.69 -12.56
C TYR A 223 -0.30 16.77 -13.35
N GLU A 224 -0.59 18.03 -13.05
CA GLU A 224 0.10 19.16 -13.66
C GLU A 224 1.43 19.47 -12.95
N SER A 225 2.38 20.07 -13.65
CA SER A 225 3.66 20.48 -13.05
C SER A 225 3.48 21.41 -11.85
N GLY A 226 2.42 22.23 -11.84
CA GLY A 226 2.04 23.08 -10.72
C GLY A 226 1.60 22.33 -9.46
N GLN A 227 1.30 21.03 -9.55
CA GLN A 227 0.93 20.16 -8.43
C GLN A 227 2.12 19.37 -7.88
N ILE A 228 3.28 19.43 -8.53
CA ILE A 228 4.49 18.70 -8.15
C ILE A 228 5.49 19.66 -7.51
N ILE A 229 5.93 19.38 -6.31
CA ILE A 229 6.93 20.12 -5.55
C ILE A 229 8.22 19.30 -5.53
N ASP A 230 9.24 19.76 -6.27
CA ASP A 230 10.55 19.13 -6.30
C ASP A 230 11.45 19.76 -5.23
N ILE A 231 11.74 19.01 -4.18
CA ILE A 231 12.53 19.48 -3.04
C ILE A 231 14.03 19.61 -3.33
N ARG A 232 14.47 19.30 -4.54
CA ARG A 232 15.84 19.61 -5.01
C ARG A 232 15.98 21.09 -5.33
N ASP A 233 14.89 21.73 -5.74
CA ASP A 233 14.88 23.10 -6.25
C ASP A 233 14.29 24.10 -5.24
N VAL A 234 13.37 23.66 -4.37
CA VAL A 234 12.62 24.55 -3.47
C VAL A 234 12.43 23.95 -2.08
N ASP A 235 12.24 24.83 -1.09
CA ASP A 235 11.77 24.42 0.24
C ASP A 235 10.30 24.01 0.17
N ALA A 236 10.00 22.79 0.63
CA ALA A 236 8.66 22.21 0.54
C ALA A 236 7.60 23.00 1.31
N VAL A 237 7.95 23.52 2.50
CA VAL A 237 7.01 24.27 3.35
C VAL A 237 6.67 25.60 2.70
N ALA A 238 7.69 26.37 2.29
CA ALA A 238 7.51 27.66 1.65
C ALA A 238 6.73 27.55 0.34
N GLU A 239 7.05 26.54 -0.49
CA GLU A 239 6.40 26.36 -1.77
C GLU A 239 4.95 25.89 -1.60
N LEU A 240 4.66 24.99 -0.68
CA LEU A 240 3.28 24.58 -0.39
C LEU A 240 2.45 25.75 0.16
N GLN A 241 3.00 26.53 1.08
CA GLN A 241 2.34 27.75 1.59
C GLN A 241 1.99 28.71 0.45
N LYS A 242 2.94 28.97 -0.45
CA LYS A 242 2.72 29.81 -1.62
C LYS A 242 1.59 29.29 -2.51
N ARG A 243 1.57 27.98 -2.84
CA ARG A 243 0.56 27.37 -3.71
C ARG A 243 -0.81 27.29 -3.07
N THR A 244 -0.90 27.31 -1.75
CA THR A 244 -2.15 27.26 -1.00
C THR A 244 -2.61 28.64 -0.48
N GLY A 245 -2.02 29.73 -1.00
CA GLY A 245 -2.36 31.08 -0.56
C GLY A 245 -2.06 31.36 0.93
N GLY A 246 -1.04 30.73 1.49
CA GLY A 246 -0.64 30.85 2.89
C GLY A 246 -1.40 29.95 3.87
N ARG A 247 -2.38 29.16 3.39
CA ARG A 247 -3.22 28.30 4.25
C ARG A 247 -2.51 27.02 4.70
N GLY A 248 -1.76 26.37 3.81
CA GLY A 248 -1.20 25.04 4.05
C GLY A 248 -2.13 23.90 3.64
N ALA A 249 -1.76 22.65 4.00
CA ALA A 249 -2.51 21.44 3.69
C ALA A 249 -3.61 21.16 4.73
N ASP A 250 -4.85 20.96 4.27
CA ASP A 250 -5.95 20.47 5.10
C ASP A 250 -5.75 18.99 5.47
N VAL A 251 -5.13 18.21 4.56
CA VAL A 251 -4.71 16.83 4.79
C VAL A 251 -3.28 16.63 4.27
N TYR A 252 -2.43 16.01 5.08
CA TYR A 252 -1.06 15.71 4.70
C TYR A 252 -0.76 14.22 4.90
N PHE A 253 -0.26 13.55 3.85
CA PHE A 253 0.19 12.15 3.91
C PHE A 253 1.72 12.13 4.06
N GLU A 254 2.21 11.66 5.21
CA GLU A 254 3.63 11.42 5.46
C GLU A 254 3.95 9.96 5.12
N CYS A 255 4.61 9.71 3.97
CA CYS A 255 4.89 8.37 3.43
C CYS A 255 6.37 7.98 3.45
N ILE A 256 7.21 8.63 4.29
CA ILE A 256 8.65 8.41 4.36
C ILE A 256 9.06 7.74 5.68
N GLY A 257 8.58 8.23 6.83
CA GLY A 257 8.90 7.70 8.16
C GLY A 257 10.22 8.22 8.73
N ARG A 258 10.48 9.55 8.66
CA ARG A 258 11.64 10.18 9.28
C ARG A 258 11.23 11.42 10.09
N SER A 259 12.01 11.75 11.13
CA SER A 259 11.73 12.89 12.00
C SER A 259 11.60 14.20 11.21
N GLU A 260 12.51 14.46 10.28
CA GLU A 260 12.49 15.68 9.46
C GLU A 260 11.24 15.78 8.56
N ASN A 261 10.74 14.64 8.04
CA ASN A 261 9.53 14.62 7.23
C ASN A 261 8.26 14.78 8.08
N TYR A 262 8.28 14.27 9.31
CA TYR A 262 7.21 14.50 10.27
C TYR A 262 7.15 15.98 10.71
N GLU A 263 8.29 16.63 10.99
CA GLU A 263 8.37 18.06 11.27
C GLU A 263 7.91 18.91 10.07
N GLN A 264 8.28 18.50 8.85
CA GLN A 264 7.80 19.11 7.62
C GLN A 264 6.27 18.99 7.50
N ALA A 265 5.69 17.82 7.78
CA ALA A 265 4.25 17.60 7.73
C ALA A 265 3.50 18.57 8.68
N VAL A 266 3.97 18.68 9.92
CA VAL A 266 3.41 19.63 10.90
C VAL A 266 3.54 21.09 10.43
N SER A 267 4.66 21.43 9.79
CA SER A 267 4.90 22.80 9.29
C SER A 267 4.08 23.13 8.05
N CYS A 268 3.71 22.14 7.27
CA CYS A 268 2.88 22.26 6.07
C CYS A 268 1.38 22.28 6.37
N ALA A 269 0.95 21.75 7.52
CA ALA A 269 -0.46 21.58 7.86
C ALA A 269 -1.16 22.93 8.10
N ALA A 270 -2.37 23.06 7.58
CA ALA A 270 -3.27 24.18 7.86
C ALA A 270 -3.78 24.12 9.33
N PRO A 271 -4.27 25.23 9.90
CA PRO A 271 -5.04 25.16 11.14
C PRO A 271 -6.19 24.15 11.03
N PHE A 272 -6.35 23.30 12.06
CA PHE A 272 -7.24 22.12 12.08
C PHE A 272 -6.90 21.05 11.04
N GLY A 273 -5.72 21.11 10.44
CA GLY A 273 -5.25 20.13 9.46
C GLY A 273 -5.06 18.75 10.06
N GLN A 274 -5.12 17.76 9.20
CA GLN A 274 -4.97 16.35 9.53
C GLN A 274 -3.70 15.79 8.91
N ILE A 275 -2.92 15.02 9.67
CA ILE A 275 -1.71 14.37 9.21
C ILE A 275 -1.88 12.86 9.32
N MET A 276 -1.80 12.16 8.18
CA MET A 276 -1.77 10.71 8.11
C MET A 276 -0.33 10.23 8.11
N LEU A 277 0.04 9.45 9.11
CA LEU A 277 1.35 8.82 9.24
C LEU A 277 1.29 7.44 8.57
N VAL A 278 1.95 7.32 7.43
CA VAL A 278 1.99 6.13 6.58
C VAL A 278 3.39 5.51 6.55
N GLY A 279 4.43 6.36 6.59
CA GLY A 279 5.82 5.93 6.52
C GLY A 279 6.24 5.11 7.73
N ASN A 280 6.82 3.92 7.51
CA ASN A 280 7.42 3.15 8.60
C ASN A 280 8.66 3.86 9.14
N PRO A 281 8.77 4.05 10.47
CA PRO A 281 9.92 4.74 11.06
C PRO A 281 11.21 3.95 10.85
N ALA A 282 12.22 4.63 10.29
CA ALA A 282 13.55 4.04 10.06
C ALA A 282 14.48 4.13 11.28
N SER A 283 14.12 4.95 12.27
CA SER A 283 14.84 5.22 13.52
C SER A 283 13.87 5.79 14.56
N ASP A 284 14.39 6.12 15.74
CA ASP A 284 13.61 6.87 16.74
C ASP A 284 13.11 8.17 16.15
N MET A 285 11.85 8.50 16.46
CA MET A 285 11.18 9.72 16.00
C MET A 285 11.31 10.80 17.07
N SER A 286 11.83 11.95 16.69
CA SER A 286 11.99 13.10 17.58
C SER A 286 11.30 14.34 17.02
N LEU A 287 10.79 15.20 17.90
CA LEU A 287 10.19 16.47 17.56
C LEU A 287 10.86 17.58 18.34
N SER A 288 11.13 18.69 17.67
CA SER A 288 11.52 19.93 18.35
C SER A 288 10.32 20.49 19.15
N ARG A 289 10.63 21.26 20.22
CA ARG A 289 9.61 21.95 21.00
C ARG A 289 8.78 22.90 20.13
N GLU A 290 9.38 23.52 19.14
CA GLU A 290 8.70 24.43 18.21
C GLU A 290 7.64 23.69 17.40
N ILE A 291 7.97 22.53 16.87
CA ILE A 291 7.04 21.69 16.09
C ILE A 291 5.91 21.18 16.99
N TYR A 292 6.22 20.75 18.22
CA TYR A 292 5.17 20.36 19.17
C TYR A 292 4.20 21.52 19.45
N TRP A 293 4.70 22.77 19.62
CA TRP A 293 3.85 23.93 19.75
C TRP A 293 2.95 24.21 18.55
N LYS A 294 3.41 23.94 17.33
CA LYS A 294 2.58 24.05 16.12
C LYS A 294 1.41 23.07 16.15
N ILE A 295 1.63 21.81 16.59
CA ILE A 295 0.55 20.84 16.77
C ILE A 295 -0.54 21.40 17.69
N LEU A 296 -0.15 21.92 18.86
CA LEU A 296 -1.10 22.47 19.84
C LEU A 296 -1.83 23.70 19.30
N ARG A 297 -1.08 24.68 18.78
CA ARG A 297 -1.65 25.97 18.37
C ARG A 297 -2.55 25.87 17.14
N ASN A 298 -2.24 24.96 16.23
CA ASN A 298 -3.05 24.73 15.04
C ASN A 298 -4.12 23.65 15.25
N GLN A 299 -4.23 23.06 16.45
CA GLN A 299 -5.18 21.99 16.79
C GLN A 299 -5.14 20.86 15.77
N LEU A 300 -3.92 20.40 15.42
CA LEU A 300 -3.72 19.37 14.40
C LEU A 300 -4.19 17.99 14.90
N THR A 301 -4.75 17.20 13.98
CA THR A 301 -5.03 15.79 14.20
C THR A 301 -3.95 14.95 13.54
N LEU A 302 -3.26 14.10 14.32
CA LEU A 302 -2.29 13.14 13.83
C LEU A 302 -2.87 11.74 13.96
N ARG A 303 -2.87 11.00 12.86
CA ARG A 303 -3.44 9.65 12.80
C ARG A 303 -2.48 8.69 12.12
N GLY A 304 -2.24 7.54 12.73
CA GLY A 304 -1.51 6.43 12.09
C GLY A 304 -2.43 5.60 11.21
N THR A 305 -1.84 4.94 10.22
CA THR A 305 -2.48 3.86 9.45
C THR A 305 -1.68 2.57 9.61
N TRP A 306 -2.37 1.44 9.57
CA TRP A 306 -1.74 0.13 9.65
C TRP A 306 -2.50 -0.88 8.80
N ASN A 307 -1.79 -1.52 7.84
CA ASN A 307 -2.39 -2.56 7.00
C ASN A 307 -3.63 -2.06 6.23
N SER A 308 -4.66 -2.91 6.11
CA SER A 308 -5.93 -2.61 5.45
C SER A 308 -7.04 -3.53 5.94
N SER A 309 -8.30 -3.14 5.76
CA SER A 309 -9.43 -3.99 6.13
C SER A 309 -9.72 -5.04 5.06
N PHE A 310 -9.99 -6.26 5.52
CA PHE A 310 -10.46 -7.37 4.71
C PHE A 310 -11.42 -8.24 5.51
N TYR A 311 -12.60 -8.54 4.99
CA TYR A 311 -13.66 -9.24 5.71
C TYR A 311 -13.86 -10.69 5.25
N GLY A 312 -12.79 -11.28 4.66
CA GLY A 312 -12.80 -12.66 4.19
C GLY A 312 -13.34 -12.81 2.76
N ILE A 313 -13.24 -14.00 2.19
CA ILE A 313 -13.59 -14.27 0.79
C ILE A 313 -15.03 -13.84 0.44
N ASP A 314 -15.98 -14.02 1.34
CA ASP A 314 -17.39 -13.69 1.15
C ASP A 314 -17.76 -12.33 1.78
N GLY A 315 -16.78 -11.55 2.26
CA GLY A 315 -16.99 -10.24 2.89
C GLY A 315 -17.45 -9.17 1.90
N LYS A 316 -17.84 -8.01 2.42
CA LYS A 316 -18.26 -6.84 1.62
C LYS A 316 -17.84 -5.56 2.32
N GLY A 317 -17.64 -4.48 1.55
CA GLY A 317 -17.42 -3.15 2.08
C GLY A 317 -16.08 -3.01 2.82
N ASP A 318 -15.03 -3.64 2.31
CA ASP A 318 -13.67 -3.53 2.81
C ASP A 318 -12.73 -2.85 1.78
N ASP A 319 -11.53 -2.50 2.21
CA ASP A 319 -10.54 -1.80 1.38
C ASP A 319 -10.13 -2.63 0.15
N TRP A 320 -10.07 -3.97 0.28
CA TRP A 320 -9.66 -4.87 -0.80
C TRP A 320 -10.70 -4.91 -1.93
N ARG A 321 -11.98 -4.94 -1.58
CA ARG A 321 -13.04 -4.91 -2.59
C ARG A 321 -13.14 -3.56 -3.26
N TYR A 322 -13.01 -2.49 -2.48
CA TYR A 322 -12.96 -1.16 -3.08
C TYR A 322 -11.80 -1.02 -4.08
N ALA A 323 -10.58 -1.46 -3.70
CA ALA A 323 -9.43 -1.42 -4.59
C ALA A 323 -9.65 -2.26 -5.86
N LEU A 324 -10.20 -3.48 -5.69
CA LEU A 324 -10.52 -4.37 -6.82
C LEU A 324 -11.59 -3.76 -7.75
N ASP A 325 -12.65 -3.18 -7.20
CA ASP A 325 -13.71 -2.52 -7.98
C ASP A 325 -13.13 -1.35 -8.80
N ARG A 326 -12.21 -0.57 -8.22
CA ARG A 326 -11.50 0.48 -8.97
C ARG A 326 -10.61 -0.09 -10.07
N LEU A 327 -9.88 -1.16 -9.80
CA LEU A 327 -9.09 -1.85 -10.82
C LEU A 327 -9.95 -2.31 -12.01
N VAL A 328 -11.09 -2.92 -11.75
CA VAL A 328 -12.02 -3.35 -12.82
C VAL A 328 -12.48 -2.17 -13.65
N VAL A 329 -12.84 -1.05 -13.00
CA VAL A 329 -13.24 0.17 -13.71
C VAL A 329 -12.10 0.72 -14.56
N TRP A 330 -10.90 0.85 -13.99
CA TRP A 330 -9.73 1.38 -14.69
C TRP A 330 -9.31 0.47 -15.87
N SER A 331 -9.32 -0.85 -15.69
CA SER A 331 -9.01 -1.82 -16.75
C SER A 331 -10.00 -1.69 -17.92
N LYS A 332 -11.30 -1.55 -17.64
CA LYS A 332 -12.32 -1.34 -18.67
C LYS A 332 -12.12 -0.02 -19.41
N LEU A 333 -11.89 1.08 -18.69
CA LEU A 333 -11.65 2.38 -19.30
C LEU A 333 -10.39 2.36 -20.18
N ARG A 334 -9.33 1.68 -19.76
CA ARG A 334 -8.11 1.51 -20.56
C ARG A 334 -8.36 0.69 -21.81
N ALA A 335 -9.13 -0.38 -21.72
CA ALA A 335 -9.55 -1.20 -22.87
C ALA A 335 -10.41 -0.41 -23.88
N GLU A 336 -11.16 0.59 -23.41
CA GLU A 336 -11.91 1.55 -24.25
C GLU A 336 -11.00 2.65 -24.85
N GLY A 337 -9.70 2.60 -24.64
CA GLY A 337 -8.73 3.58 -25.17
C GLY A 337 -8.61 4.88 -24.37
N LYS A 338 -9.12 4.91 -23.14
CA LYS A 338 -8.90 6.07 -22.24
C LYS A 338 -7.46 6.05 -21.71
N SER A 339 -6.86 7.23 -21.64
CA SER A 339 -5.56 7.43 -21.02
C SER A 339 -5.71 7.37 -19.50
N ILE A 340 -5.61 6.17 -18.92
CA ILE A 340 -5.69 5.95 -17.48
C ILE A 340 -4.51 5.11 -17.03
N MET A 341 -3.90 5.47 -15.90
CA MET A 341 -2.82 4.70 -15.31
C MET A 341 -3.38 3.53 -14.51
N LEU A 342 -2.79 2.35 -14.67
CA LEU A 342 -3.03 1.17 -13.84
C LEU A 342 -1.87 0.99 -12.85
N PRO A 343 -2.08 0.30 -11.73
CA PRO A 343 -1.02 0.06 -10.74
C PRO A 343 0.21 -0.65 -11.31
N HIS A 344 0.05 -1.55 -12.28
CA HIS A 344 1.18 -2.20 -12.94
C HIS A 344 2.09 -1.21 -13.71
N ASP A 345 1.60 -0.04 -14.11
CA ASP A 345 2.43 1.01 -14.71
C ASP A 345 3.45 1.61 -13.72
N LEU A 346 3.26 1.39 -12.42
CA LEU A 346 4.23 1.76 -11.38
C LEU A 346 5.39 0.76 -11.26
N ILE A 347 5.26 -0.43 -11.84
CA ILE A 347 6.31 -1.44 -11.83
C ILE A 347 7.43 -0.98 -12.75
N THR A 348 8.61 -0.79 -12.17
CA THR A 348 9.79 -0.29 -12.89
C THR A 348 10.82 -1.38 -13.16
N HIS A 349 10.81 -2.42 -12.34
CA HIS A 349 11.75 -3.54 -12.44
C HIS A 349 11.02 -4.87 -12.26
N ARG A 350 11.40 -5.86 -13.06
CA ARG A 350 10.86 -7.21 -13.02
C ARG A 350 12.01 -8.20 -12.96
N PHE A 351 11.88 -9.17 -12.08
CA PHE A 351 12.87 -10.23 -11.91
C PHE A 351 12.18 -11.59 -11.85
N SER A 352 12.87 -12.62 -12.33
CA SER A 352 12.47 -13.99 -12.05
C SER A 352 12.61 -14.28 -10.55
N LEU A 353 11.88 -15.27 -10.06
CA LEU A 353 12.04 -15.74 -8.67
C LEU A 353 13.50 -16.08 -8.35
N LYS A 354 14.25 -16.63 -9.31
CA LYS A 354 15.67 -16.96 -9.15
C LYS A 354 16.54 -15.72 -8.96
N ASP A 355 16.26 -14.65 -9.71
CA ASP A 355 17.09 -13.45 -9.79
C ASP A 355 16.60 -12.33 -8.86
N MET A 356 15.61 -12.61 -8.01
CA MET A 356 14.98 -11.66 -7.09
C MET A 356 15.98 -10.86 -6.24
N ASN A 357 17.12 -11.48 -5.88
CA ASN A 357 18.15 -10.81 -5.09
C ASN A 357 18.69 -9.54 -5.77
N LEU A 358 18.71 -9.46 -7.10
CA LEU A 358 19.09 -8.25 -7.84
C LEU A 358 18.11 -7.10 -7.54
N GLY A 359 16.81 -7.39 -7.46
CA GLY A 359 15.79 -6.41 -7.09
C GLY A 359 15.94 -5.91 -5.67
N LEU A 360 16.24 -6.80 -4.71
CA LEU A 360 16.54 -6.42 -3.33
C LEU A 360 17.79 -5.54 -3.23
N ASP A 361 18.83 -5.84 -4.01
CA ASP A 361 20.07 -5.06 -4.02
C ASP A 361 19.85 -3.66 -4.60
N ILE A 362 19.06 -3.51 -5.68
CA ILE A 362 18.66 -2.19 -6.20
C ILE A 362 17.96 -1.38 -5.10
N MET A 363 16.98 -1.98 -4.43
CA MET A 363 16.22 -1.30 -3.38
C MET A 363 17.06 -0.95 -2.15
N ARG A 364 17.97 -1.84 -1.74
CA ARG A 364 18.86 -1.67 -0.59
C ARG A 364 19.91 -0.59 -0.84
N ASN A 365 20.57 -0.66 -2.00
CA ASN A 365 21.73 0.20 -2.33
C ASN A 365 21.29 1.49 -3.03
N LYS A 366 20.02 1.58 -3.47
CA LYS A 366 19.49 2.69 -4.27
C LYS A 366 20.37 2.98 -5.49
N SER A 367 20.87 1.92 -6.11
CA SER A 367 21.78 1.98 -7.28
C SER A 367 21.07 2.51 -8.53
N GLU A 368 19.76 2.34 -8.58
CA GLU A 368 18.89 2.84 -9.66
C GLU A 368 17.63 3.46 -9.07
N GLU A 369 16.98 4.34 -9.83
CA GLU A 369 15.67 4.87 -9.47
C GLU A 369 14.61 3.80 -9.71
N TYR A 370 13.80 3.53 -8.71
CA TYR A 370 12.69 2.59 -8.77
C TYR A 370 11.43 3.15 -8.11
N VAL A 371 10.28 2.61 -8.47
CA VAL A 371 8.99 2.82 -7.79
C VAL A 371 8.52 1.50 -7.21
N LYS A 372 8.28 0.50 -8.05
CA LYS A 372 7.90 -0.86 -7.64
C LYS A 372 8.77 -1.90 -8.32
N VAL A 373 9.19 -2.89 -7.55
CA VAL A 373 9.90 -4.08 -8.03
C VAL A 373 8.97 -5.27 -7.92
N MET A 374 8.84 -6.05 -8.98
CA MET A 374 7.97 -7.23 -9.08
C MET A 374 8.80 -8.48 -9.33
N VAL A 375 8.42 -9.57 -8.68
CA VAL A 375 8.96 -10.92 -8.90
C VAL A 375 7.91 -11.74 -9.62
N GLU A 376 8.29 -12.38 -10.72
CA GLU A 376 7.49 -13.29 -11.52
C GLU A 376 7.93 -14.73 -11.22
N SER A 377 6.97 -15.64 -11.02
CA SER A 377 7.23 -17.04 -10.64
C SER A 377 6.97 -18.01 -11.77
#